data_48a6b210ad4170a8f384721cd15aa520
#
_entry.id   48a6b210ad4170a8f384721cd15aa520
#
_cell.length_a   1.000
_cell.length_b   1.000
_cell.length_c   1.000
_cell.angle_alpha   90.00
_cell.angle_beta   90.00
_cell.angle_gamma   90.00
#
_symmetry.space_group_name_H-M   'P 1'
#
loop_
_entity.id
_entity.type
_entity.pdbx_description
1 polymer ?
#
loop_
_entity_poly.entity_id
_entity_poly.type
_entity_poly.pdbx_seq_one_letter_code
_entity_poly.pdbx_strand_id
1 'polypeptide(L)' 'KYVGEWKYGKCHGHGVISWENGESYSGDWKEGKYDGYGTYTLADGRKGVGEFRNDKPWNITNYDSFGNVTGSWVEGEKK' A
#
# COMPACT_ATOMS: atom_id res chain seq x y z
N LYS A 1 4.05 9.80 9.17
CA LYS A 1 4.68 10.85 8.35
C LYS A 1 4.51 10.55 6.87
N TYR A 2 4.09 11.52 6.11
CA TYR A 2 3.93 11.39 4.66
C TYR A 2 4.99 12.20 3.93
N VAL A 3 5.63 11.59 2.95
CA VAL A 3 6.60 12.24 2.05
C VAL A 3 6.18 11.92 0.61
N GLY A 4 5.81 12.96 -0.14
CA GLY A 4 5.40 12.75 -1.52
C GLY A 4 4.66 13.96 -2.08
N GLU A 5 3.89 13.72 -3.12
CA GLU A 5 3.18 14.78 -3.84
C GLU A 5 1.85 15.12 -3.16
N TRP A 6 1.46 16.38 -3.27
CA TRP A 6 0.22 16.90 -2.70
C TRP A 6 -0.59 17.63 -3.78
N LYS A 7 -1.90 17.53 -3.66
CA LYS A 7 -2.81 18.30 -4.52
C LYS A 7 -4.03 18.70 -3.69
N TYR A 8 -4.32 20.00 -3.68
CA TYR A 8 -5.45 20.55 -2.92
C TYR A 8 -5.43 20.12 -1.44
N GLY A 9 -4.24 20.07 -0.83
CA GLY A 9 -4.08 19.69 0.56
C GLY A 9 -4.20 18.20 0.85
N LYS A 10 -4.25 17.35 -0.18
CA LYS A 10 -4.36 15.90 -0.02
C LYS A 10 -3.21 15.18 -0.70
N CYS A 11 -2.86 14.02 -0.18
CA CYS A 11 -1.88 13.15 -0.82
C CYS A 11 -2.37 12.78 -2.22
N HIS A 12 -1.52 12.96 -3.22
CA HIS A 12 -1.87 12.70 -4.61
C HIS A 12 -0.63 12.34 -5.39
N GLY A 13 -0.78 11.50 -6.42
CA GLY A 13 0.38 11.06 -7.20
C GLY A 13 1.15 10.01 -6.44
N HIS A 14 2.49 10.15 -6.38
CA HIS A 14 3.34 9.14 -5.75
C HIS A 14 3.86 9.63 -4.41
N GLY A 15 3.84 8.76 -3.41
CA GLY A 15 4.35 9.13 -2.09
C GLY A 15 4.47 7.95 -1.14
N VAL A 16 5.10 8.21 0.01
CA VAL A 16 5.33 7.22 1.06
C VAL A 16 4.78 7.75 2.37
N ILE A 17 3.97 6.94 3.04
CA ILE A 17 3.54 7.24 4.40
C ILE A 17 4.12 6.17 5.33
N SER A 18 4.57 6.59 6.52
CA SER A 18 5.01 5.67 7.56
C SER A 18 4.31 6.00 8.86
N TRP A 19 3.90 4.96 9.58
CA TRP A 19 3.19 5.08 10.86
C TRP A 19 4.12 4.71 12.01
N GLU A 20 3.77 5.15 13.20
CA GLU A 20 4.60 4.91 14.38
C GLU A 20 4.69 3.42 14.75
N ASN A 21 3.73 2.62 14.36
CA ASN A 21 3.73 1.18 14.64
C ASN A 21 4.69 0.39 13.73
N GLY A 22 5.40 1.05 12.82
CA GLY A 22 6.34 0.41 11.92
C GLY A 22 5.77 0.01 10.58
N GLU A 23 4.49 0.27 10.33
CA GLU A 23 3.87 0.02 9.04
C GLU A 23 4.12 1.18 8.09
N SER A 24 4.08 0.90 6.78
CA SER A 24 4.26 1.93 5.77
C SER A 24 3.55 1.55 4.47
N TYR A 25 3.26 2.56 3.66
CA TYR A 25 2.78 2.37 2.30
C TYR A 25 3.59 3.24 1.36
N SER A 26 4.03 2.68 0.25
CA SER A 26 4.78 3.39 -0.79
C SER A 26 4.12 3.12 -2.13
N GLY A 27 3.67 4.16 -2.81
CA GLY A 27 3.04 3.99 -4.11
C GLY A 27 2.15 5.15 -4.50
N ASP A 28 1.10 4.84 -5.27
CA ASP A 28 0.21 5.86 -5.82
C ASP A 28 -0.88 6.27 -4.83
N TRP A 29 -1.22 7.56 -4.88
CA TRP A 29 -2.23 8.17 -4.03
C TRP A 29 -3.21 8.97 -4.87
N LYS A 30 -4.46 9.01 -4.43
CA LYS A 30 -5.49 9.82 -5.05
C LYS A 30 -6.42 10.34 -3.97
N GLU A 31 -6.51 11.68 -3.87
CA GLU A 31 -7.40 12.37 -2.94
C GLU A 31 -7.25 11.88 -1.49
N GLY A 32 -6.01 11.69 -1.06
CA GLY A 32 -5.70 11.27 0.31
C GLY A 32 -5.78 9.77 0.56
N LYS A 33 -6.05 8.97 -0.47
CA LYS A 33 -6.19 7.51 -0.36
C LYS A 33 -5.19 6.80 -1.25
N TYR A 34 -4.73 5.61 -0.82
CA TYR A 34 -3.92 4.82 -1.75
C TYR A 34 -4.82 4.25 -2.83
N ASP A 35 -4.42 4.52 -4.07
CA ASP A 35 -5.18 4.16 -5.25
C ASP A 35 -4.19 4.00 -6.40
N GLY A 36 -4.10 2.81 -6.97
CA GLY A 36 -3.10 2.47 -7.98
C GLY A 36 -2.11 1.46 -7.44
N TYR A 37 -0.90 1.44 -7.98
CA TYR A 37 0.09 0.45 -7.60
C TYR A 37 0.93 0.92 -6.43
N GLY A 38 1.20 0.00 -5.50
CA GLY A 38 2.02 0.32 -4.36
C GLY A 38 2.42 -0.91 -3.57
N THR A 39 3.16 -0.65 -2.48
CA THR A 39 3.62 -1.67 -1.55
C THR A 39 3.23 -1.28 -0.13
N TYR A 40 2.45 -2.12 0.52
CA TYR A 40 2.10 -1.96 1.93
C TYR A 40 2.98 -2.89 2.75
N THR A 41 3.74 -2.34 3.70
CA THR A 41 4.66 -3.10 4.53
C THR A 41 4.17 -3.10 5.96
N LEU A 42 4.05 -4.29 6.56
CA LEU A 42 3.67 -4.47 7.95
C LEU A 42 4.90 -4.36 8.86
N ALA A 43 4.65 -4.14 10.15
CA ALA A 43 5.73 -3.92 11.12
C ALA A 43 6.67 -5.12 11.24
N ASP A 44 6.21 -6.33 10.96
CA ASP A 44 7.01 -7.55 11.05
C ASP A 44 7.76 -7.88 9.74
N GLY A 45 7.65 -7.04 8.72
CA GLY A 45 8.33 -7.23 7.45
C GLY A 45 7.50 -7.89 6.37
N ARG A 46 6.29 -8.36 6.69
CA ARG A 46 5.37 -8.87 5.67
C ARG A 46 4.89 -7.70 4.81
N LYS A 47 4.59 -7.96 3.56
CA LYS A 47 4.14 -6.89 2.66
C LYS A 47 3.16 -7.40 1.61
N GLY A 48 2.36 -6.45 1.08
CA GLY A 48 1.48 -6.68 -0.04
C GLY A 48 1.84 -5.74 -1.18
N VAL A 49 2.03 -6.28 -2.36
CA VAL A 49 2.47 -5.53 -3.54
C VAL A 49 1.45 -5.69 -4.65
N GLY A 50 1.04 -4.59 -5.25
CA GLY A 50 0.14 -4.61 -6.39
C GLY A 50 -0.79 -3.42 -6.44
N GLU A 51 -2.03 -3.66 -6.86
CA GLU A 51 -3.02 -2.61 -7.05
C GLU A 51 -3.91 -2.43 -5.82
N PHE A 52 -4.06 -1.18 -5.39
CA PHE A 52 -4.96 -0.78 -4.31
C PHE A 52 -6.05 0.12 -4.86
N ARG A 53 -7.22 0.14 -4.24
CA ARG A 53 -8.33 1.05 -4.58
C ARG A 53 -8.99 1.55 -3.32
N ASN A 54 -9.10 2.88 -3.18
CA ASN A 54 -9.78 3.54 -2.05
C ASN A 54 -9.32 2.99 -0.70
N ASP A 55 -7.99 2.92 -0.49
CA ASP A 55 -7.36 2.43 0.74
C ASP A 55 -7.52 0.91 0.96
N LYS A 56 -7.96 0.18 -0.04
CA LYS A 56 -8.19 -1.26 0.09
C LYS A 56 -7.35 -2.04 -0.92
N PRO A 57 -6.92 -3.26 -0.57
CA PRO A 57 -6.26 -4.12 -1.54
C PRO A 57 -7.24 -4.51 -2.65
N TRP A 58 -6.78 -4.49 -3.87
CA TRP A 58 -7.58 -4.90 -5.02
C TRP A 58 -6.98 -6.12 -5.69
N ASN A 59 -5.81 -5.97 -6.32
CA ASN A 59 -5.05 -7.09 -6.91
C ASN A 59 -3.67 -7.05 -6.28
N ILE A 60 -3.48 -7.83 -5.21
CA ILE A 60 -2.29 -7.78 -4.37
C ILE A 60 -1.70 -9.17 -4.23
N THR A 61 -0.36 -9.28 -4.30
CA THR A 61 0.36 -10.48 -3.92
C THR A 61 0.97 -10.25 -2.54
N ASN A 62 0.67 -11.14 -1.60
CA ASN A 62 1.18 -11.05 -0.24
C ASN A 62 2.46 -11.86 -0.09
N TYR A 63 3.42 -11.30 0.64
CA TYR A 63 4.72 -11.91 0.91
C TYR A 63 4.98 -11.95 2.40
N ASP A 64 5.69 -12.98 2.86
CA ASP A 64 6.18 -13.02 4.23
C ASP A 64 7.46 -12.17 4.36
N SER A 65 8.04 -12.11 5.57
CA SER A 65 9.24 -11.31 5.82
C SER A 65 10.48 -11.83 5.09
N PHE A 66 10.43 -13.05 4.56
CA PHE A 66 11.52 -13.66 3.80
C PHE A 66 11.33 -13.55 2.28
N GLY A 67 10.21 -12.93 1.84
CA GLY A 67 9.94 -12.75 0.43
C GLY A 67 9.15 -13.88 -0.24
N ASN A 68 8.65 -14.83 0.54
CA ASN A 68 7.84 -15.92 0.00
C ASN A 68 6.37 -15.50 -0.14
N VAL A 69 5.71 -15.94 -1.21
CA VAL A 69 4.31 -15.64 -1.45
C VAL A 69 3.45 -16.42 -0.45
N THR A 70 2.60 -15.71 0.29
CA THR A 70 1.73 -16.32 1.29
C THR A 70 0.25 -16.29 0.92
N GLY A 71 -0.12 -15.47 -0.06
CA GLY A 71 -1.51 -15.35 -0.49
C GLY A 71 -1.67 -14.21 -1.47
N SER A 72 -2.92 -13.93 -1.81
CA SER A 72 -3.21 -12.86 -2.74
C SER A 72 -4.62 -12.31 -2.54
N TRP A 73 -4.83 -11.10 -3.09
CA TRP A 73 -6.14 -10.51 -3.24
C TRP A 73 -6.42 -10.40 -4.73
N VAL A 74 -7.63 -10.73 -5.14
CA VAL A 74 -8.06 -10.62 -6.53
C VAL A 74 -9.41 -9.90 -6.54
N GLU A 75 -9.45 -8.75 -7.20
CA GLU A 75 -10.63 -7.90 -7.29
C GLU A 75 -11.27 -7.61 -5.93
N GLY A 76 -10.42 -7.35 -4.92
CA GLY A 76 -10.86 -7.01 -3.58
C GLY A 76 -11.21 -8.18 -2.68
N GLU A 77 -11.06 -9.40 -3.15
CA GLU A 77 -11.34 -10.61 -2.36
C GLU A 77 -10.05 -11.37 -2.06
N LYS A 78 -9.87 -11.71 -0.79
CA LYS A 78 -8.70 -12.47 -0.36
C LYS A 78 -8.81 -13.92 -0.83
N LYS A 79 -7.76 -14.40 -1.45
CA LYS A 79 -7.66 -15.78 -1.95
C LYS A 79 -6.67 -16.60 -1.15
#